data_8a037260981df68008a3ba672cc2b446
#
_entry.id   8a037260981df68008a3ba672cc2b446
#
_cell.length_a   1.000
_cell.length_b   1.000
_cell.length_c   1.000
_cell.angle_alpha   90.00
_cell.angle_beta   90.00
_cell.angle_gamma   90.00
#
_symmetry.space_group_name_H-M   'P 1'
#
loop_
_entity.id
_entity.type
_entity.pdbx_description
1 polymer ?
#
loop_
_entity_poly.entity_id
_entity_poly.type
_entity_poly.pdbx_seq_one_letter_code
_entity_poly.pdbx_strand_id
1 'polypeptide(L)'
;MFEIRPLNIEDYKGKKYLFRYETPGYYDMITGELSWKLVYRDFEKPKEKSFEDELAGDWLEKPFLYGAFQDEILIGIGEGSMESWNRRFRISNLLVFEEYRHQNTGSRLLAFLCKKAESLGARMAVLETQSCNIPALRCYWKNGFEIIGFDMYSYSNKDVSRQEVRLELGKILNLDSRHAEEGEDIRIRQERPEDYPEVFALIKEAFSTAEHADGTEQELTEDLRKSRSFVPELSLVAEREGELIGHILFTRAKVGDRTVLALAPLSVKPAYQRKGVGTALIKEGHRIARELGYAWSLVLGSETYYPRMGYQRADEVGITVPEGFPAENFMAAKLREDAGELSGAVTYPEEFGV
;
A
#
# COMPACT_ATOMS: atom_id res chain seq x y z
N MET A 1 25.37 6.42 11.36
CA MET A 1 23.94 6.54 10.92
C MET A 1 23.91 7.66 9.91
N PHE A 2 23.19 7.58 8.78
CA PHE A 2 23.12 8.65 7.80
C PHE A 2 21.69 9.20 7.71
N GLU A 3 21.55 10.45 7.29
CA GLU A 3 20.27 11.13 7.05
C GLU A 3 20.04 11.37 5.55
N ILE A 4 18.78 11.56 5.17
CA ILE A 4 18.40 11.94 3.81
C ILE A 4 17.73 13.30 3.89
N ARG A 5 18.25 14.25 3.12
CA ARG A 5 17.75 15.64 3.07
C ARG A 5 17.66 16.15 1.63
N PRO A 6 16.79 17.13 1.35
CA PRO A 6 16.69 17.70 0.02
C PRO A 6 17.99 18.42 -0.38
N LEU A 7 18.31 18.32 -1.66
CA LEU A 7 19.39 19.09 -2.29
C LEU A 7 18.79 20.28 -3.04
N ASN A 8 19.49 21.40 -3.04
CA ASN A 8 19.08 22.54 -3.85
C ASN A 8 19.32 22.22 -5.34
N ILE A 9 18.26 22.17 -6.12
CA ILE A 9 18.30 21.78 -7.55
C ILE A 9 19.25 22.68 -8.34
N GLU A 10 19.25 23.99 -8.10
CA GLU A 10 20.10 24.94 -8.82
C GLU A 10 21.60 24.64 -8.67
N ASP A 11 22.00 24.08 -7.52
CA ASP A 11 23.39 23.73 -7.27
C ASP A 11 23.81 22.43 -7.98
N TYR A 12 22.84 21.61 -8.44
CA TYR A 12 23.10 20.30 -9.04
C TYR A 12 22.65 20.17 -10.49
N LYS A 13 21.84 21.09 -11.00
CA LYS A 13 21.31 21.06 -12.36
C LYS A 13 22.43 20.95 -13.38
N GLY A 14 22.33 19.96 -14.28
CA GLY A 14 23.32 19.71 -15.33
C GLY A 14 24.64 19.14 -14.83
N LYS A 15 24.82 18.90 -13.51
CA LYS A 15 26.00 18.20 -13.03
C LYS A 15 25.99 16.76 -13.47
N LYS A 16 27.08 16.34 -14.10
CA LYS A 16 27.29 14.97 -14.56
C LYS A 16 27.97 14.15 -13.49
N TYR A 17 27.47 12.92 -13.33
CA TYR A 17 28.05 11.92 -12.45
C TYR A 17 28.35 10.64 -13.22
N LEU A 18 29.47 10.02 -12.91
CA LEU A 18 29.87 8.73 -13.46
C LEU A 18 29.23 7.61 -12.63
N PHE A 19 28.33 6.88 -13.26
CA PHE A 19 27.76 5.64 -12.72
C PHE A 19 28.66 4.48 -13.13
N ARG A 20 29.23 3.78 -12.16
CA ARG A 20 30.12 2.63 -12.39
C ARG A 20 29.62 1.44 -11.58
N TYR A 21 29.63 0.27 -12.19
CA TYR A 21 29.29 -0.99 -11.51
C TYR A 21 30.04 -2.17 -12.13
N GLU A 22 30.32 -3.16 -11.31
CA GLU A 22 30.79 -4.46 -11.76
C GLU A 22 29.62 -5.44 -11.81
N THR A 23 29.56 -6.26 -12.85
CA THR A 23 28.49 -7.22 -13.04
C THR A 23 29.02 -8.61 -13.41
N PRO A 24 28.53 -9.67 -12.73
CA PRO A 24 28.93 -11.04 -13.01
C PRO A 24 28.23 -11.65 -14.24
N GLY A 25 27.11 -11.05 -14.70
CA GLY A 25 26.30 -11.60 -15.77
C GLY A 25 25.24 -10.63 -16.26
N TYR A 26 24.27 -11.15 -16.97
CA TYR A 26 23.17 -10.39 -17.56
C TYR A 26 21.92 -11.24 -17.70
N TYR A 27 20.77 -10.60 -17.85
CA TYR A 27 19.54 -11.24 -18.28
C TYR A 27 19.41 -11.14 -19.80
N ASP A 28 19.51 -12.30 -20.46
CA ASP A 28 19.36 -12.46 -21.89
C ASP A 28 17.87 -12.46 -22.26
N MET A 29 17.48 -11.64 -23.24
CA MET A 29 16.12 -11.56 -23.73
C MET A 29 15.93 -12.54 -24.87
N ILE A 30 15.27 -13.66 -24.59
CA ILE A 30 14.89 -14.65 -25.61
C ILE A 30 13.50 -14.32 -26.10
N THR A 31 13.37 -14.09 -27.40
CA THR A 31 12.11 -13.72 -28.04
C THR A 31 11.58 -14.86 -28.90
N GLY A 32 10.29 -15.14 -28.83
CA GLY A 32 9.52 -15.96 -29.75
C GLY A 32 8.48 -15.10 -30.49
N GLU A 33 7.63 -15.71 -31.30
CA GLU A 33 6.67 -14.99 -32.14
C GLU A 33 5.72 -14.08 -31.33
N LEU A 34 5.18 -14.59 -30.21
CA LEU A 34 4.30 -13.85 -29.27
C LEU A 34 4.73 -14.07 -27.82
N SER A 35 6.02 -14.33 -27.56
CA SER A 35 6.52 -14.59 -26.22
C SER A 35 7.92 -14.03 -26.03
N TRP A 36 8.24 -13.74 -24.79
CA TRP A 36 9.57 -13.33 -24.39
C TRP A 36 9.90 -13.94 -23.02
N LYS A 37 11.17 -14.17 -22.78
CA LYS A 37 11.69 -14.74 -21.55
C LYS A 37 13.04 -14.11 -21.22
N LEU A 38 13.22 -13.69 -19.98
CA LEU A 38 14.52 -13.31 -19.42
C LEU A 38 15.21 -14.53 -18.83
N VAL A 39 16.42 -14.81 -19.26
CA VAL A 39 17.24 -15.92 -18.78
C VAL A 39 18.57 -15.37 -18.30
N TYR A 40 18.89 -15.62 -17.03
CA TYR A 40 20.19 -15.21 -16.49
C TYR A 40 21.33 -16.00 -17.14
N ARG A 41 22.40 -15.29 -17.51
CA ARG A 41 23.65 -15.85 -18.02
C ARG A 41 24.83 -15.19 -17.35
N ASP A 42 25.85 -15.98 -16.96
CA ASP A 42 27.10 -15.46 -16.46
C ASP A 42 27.97 -14.94 -17.61
N PHE A 43 28.74 -13.91 -17.35
CA PHE A 43 29.89 -13.59 -18.18
C PHE A 43 31.05 -14.55 -17.85
N GLU A 44 31.92 -14.82 -18.79
CA GLU A 44 33.15 -15.61 -18.54
C GLU A 44 34.00 -15.01 -17.41
N LYS A 45 34.00 -13.68 -17.30
CA LYS A 45 34.57 -12.89 -16.18
C LYS A 45 33.69 -11.71 -15.91
N PRO A 46 33.60 -11.27 -14.64
CA PRO A 46 32.86 -10.05 -14.30
C PRO A 46 33.29 -8.88 -15.18
N LYS A 47 32.35 -8.06 -15.59
CA LYS A 47 32.58 -6.89 -16.44
C LYS A 47 32.34 -5.61 -15.67
N GLU A 48 33.24 -4.66 -15.81
CA GLU A 48 33.01 -3.30 -15.39
C GLU A 48 32.19 -2.56 -16.46
N LYS A 49 31.18 -1.85 -16.04
CA LYS A 49 30.32 -1.00 -16.86
C LYS A 49 30.26 0.40 -16.26
N SER A 50 30.21 1.42 -17.11
CA SER A 50 30.04 2.80 -16.67
C SER A 50 29.29 3.60 -17.73
N PHE A 51 28.55 4.61 -17.25
CA PHE A 51 27.91 5.63 -18.06
C PHE A 51 27.88 6.93 -17.28
N GLU A 52 27.80 8.05 -17.98
CA GLU A 52 27.56 9.36 -17.40
C GLU A 52 26.08 9.70 -17.52
N ASP A 53 25.52 10.30 -16.47
CA ASP A 53 24.20 10.90 -16.51
C ASP A 53 24.22 12.23 -15.75
N GLU A 54 23.29 13.12 -16.09
CA GLU A 54 23.16 14.43 -15.49
C GLU A 54 21.98 14.53 -14.56
N LEU A 55 22.11 15.31 -13.48
CA LEU A 55 21.01 15.58 -12.56
C LEU A 55 20.18 16.75 -13.02
N ALA A 56 18.86 16.71 -12.67
CA ALA A 56 17.88 17.73 -12.96
C ALA A 56 17.82 18.12 -14.42
N GLY A 57 17.91 17.12 -15.32
CA GLY A 57 17.81 17.31 -16.77
C GLY A 57 16.54 18.01 -17.18
N ASP A 58 16.59 18.82 -18.25
CA ASP A 58 15.44 19.63 -18.71
C ASP A 58 14.21 18.82 -19.16
N TRP A 59 14.36 17.51 -19.32
CA TRP A 59 13.26 16.59 -19.64
C TRP A 59 12.41 16.18 -18.45
N LEU A 60 12.85 16.48 -17.20
CA LEU A 60 12.13 16.15 -15.99
C LEU A 60 11.11 17.23 -15.63
N GLU A 61 9.87 16.82 -15.37
CA GLU A 61 8.84 17.71 -14.83
C GLU A 61 9.05 17.94 -13.34
N LYS A 62 9.59 19.11 -12.94
CA LYS A 62 9.78 19.48 -11.51
C LYS A 62 10.49 18.37 -10.70
N PRO A 63 11.77 18.10 -10.99
CA PRO A 63 12.51 17.03 -10.31
C PRO A 63 12.63 17.29 -8.81
N PHE A 64 12.63 16.20 -8.05
CA PHE A 64 12.98 16.16 -6.63
C PHE A 64 14.36 15.54 -6.50
N LEU A 65 15.24 16.18 -5.77
CA LEU A 65 16.62 15.76 -5.59
C LEU A 65 16.94 15.63 -4.10
N TYR A 66 17.44 14.47 -3.69
CA TYR A 66 17.78 14.17 -2.30
C TYR A 66 19.18 13.61 -2.18
N GLY A 67 19.91 14.06 -1.16
CA GLY A 67 21.22 13.54 -0.78
C GLY A 67 21.14 12.69 0.48
N ALA A 68 21.84 11.56 0.49
CA ALA A 68 22.15 10.83 1.72
C ALA A 68 23.48 11.39 2.28
N PHE A 69 23.50 11.73 3.58
CA PHE A 69 24.66 12.35 4.24
C PHE A 69 25.08 11.54 5.45
N GLN A 70 26.35 11.29 5.57
CA GLN A 70 26.99 10.75 6.75
C GLN A 70 28.06 11.74 7.22
N ASP A 71 27.96 12.24 8.46
CA ASP A 71 28.88 13.22 9.01
C ASP A 71 29.17 14.41 8.05
N GLU A 72 28.05 15.00 7.50
CA GLU A 72 28.04 16.08 6.49
C GLU A 72 28.63 15.70 5.11
N ILE A 73 29.13 14.49 4.93
CA ILE A 73 29.64 14.00 3.64
C ILE A 73 28.46 13.46 2.82
N LEU A 74 28.30 13.93 1.59
CA LEU A 74 27.33 13.37 0.63
C LEU A 74 27.81 11.98 0.19
N ILE A 75 27.02 10.95 0.49
CA ILE A 75 27.36 9.54 0.24
C ILE A 75 26.48 8.89 -0.84
N GLY A 76 25.44 9.57 -1.27
CA GLY A 76 24.56 9.10 -2.34
C GLY A 76 23.50 10.13 -2.72
N ILE A 77 22.92 9.97 -3.90
CA ILE A 77 21.93 10.88 -4.47
C ILE A 77 20.75 10.05 -5.00
N GLY A 78 19.56 10.53 -4.77
CA GLY A 78 18.31 10.01 -5.33
C GLY A 78 17.53 11.12 -6.01
N GLU A 79 17.09 10.88 -7.24
CA GLU A 79 16.33 11.81 -8.05
C GLU A 79 15.06 11.16 -8.58
N GLY A 80 13.99 11.94 -8.71
CA GLY A 80 12.78 11.51 -9.38
C GLY A 80 11.81 12.64 -9.63
N SER A 81 10.82 12.39 -10.48
CA SER A 81 9.79 13.36 -10.85
C SER A 81 8.45 12.68 -11.11
N MET A 82 7.37 13.47 -11.02
CA MET A 82 6.03 13.01 -11.41
C MET A 82 5.87 13.01 -12.92
N GLU A 83 5.40 11.92 -13.48
CA GLU A 83 4.84 11.86 -14.83
C GLU A 83 3.34 12.17 -14.74
N SER A 84 2.96 13.43 -15.01
CA SER A 84 1.60 13.95 -14.76
C SER A 84 0.51 13.19 -15.51
N TRP A 85 0.79 12.76 -16.75
CA TRP A 85 -0.18 12.13 -17.65
C TRP A 85 -0.67 10.74 -17.20
N ASN A 86 0.19 9.97 -16.48
CA ASN A 86 -0.13 8.61 -16.03
C ASN A 86 -0.04 8.42 -14.51
N ARG A 87 0.30 9.51 -13.78
CA ARG A 87 0.47 9.53 -12.33
C ARG A 87 1.49 8.51 -11.82
N ARG A 88 2.58 8.27 -12.54
CA ARG A 88 3.74 7.53 -12.07
C ARG A 88 4.80 8.49 -11.54
N PHE A 89 5.59 8.03 -10.59
CA PHE A 89 6.80 8.73 -10.14
C PHE A 89 8.00 8.01 -10.73
N ARG A 90 8.70 8.68 -11.64
CA ARG A 90 9.93 8.15 -12.24
C ARG A 90 11.11 8.50 -11.37
N ILE A 91 11.80 7.46 -10.89
CA ILE A 91 13.11 7.58 -10.25
C ILE A 91 14.13 7.56 -11.38
N SER A 92 14.67 8.74 -11.71
CA SER A 92 15.59 8.94 -12.82
C SER A 92 17.02 8.58 -12.43
N ASN A 93 17.45 8.95 -11.23
CA ASN A 93 18.79 8.69 -10.75
C ASN A 93 18.81 8.11 -9.33
N LEU A 94 19.59 7.04 -9.13
CA LEU A 94 19.89 6.46 -7.83
C LEU A 94 21.38 6.12 -7.77
N LEU A 95 22.19 7.01 -7.21
CA LEU A 95 23.63 6.89 -7.10
C LEU A 95 24.03 6.68 -5.64
N VAL A 96 24.91 5.71 -5.38
CA VAL A 96 25.66 5.57 -4.13
C VAL A 96 27.14 5.57 -4.46
N PHE A 97 27.89 6.48 -3.84
CA PHE A 97 29.33 6.56 -4.06
C PHE A 97 30.03 5.29 -3.60
N GLU A 98 31.08 4.90 -4.29
CA GLU A 98 31.65 3.56 -4.23
C GLU A 98 32.06 3.14 -2.82
N GLU A 99 32.68 4.04 -2.06
CA GLU A 99 33.11 3.79 -0.68
C GLU A 99 31.96 3.54 0.30
N TYR A 100 30.72 3.93 -0.07
CA TYR A 100 29.51 3.84 0.77
C TYR A 100 28.51 2.80 0.28
N ARG A 101 28.89 1.95 -0.68
CA ARG A 101 28.08 0.83 -1.14
C ARG A 101 28.01 -0.28 -0.10
N HIS A 102 27.09 -1.21 -0.29
CA HIS A 102 26.85 -2.36 0.60
C HIS A 102 26.44 -2.01 2.04
N GLN A 103 26.18 -0.74 2.34
CA GLN A 103 25.70 -0.22 3.64
C GLN A 103 24.19 0.08 3.67
N ASN A 104 23.44 -0.49 2.74
CA ASN A 104 22.00 -0.30 2.57
C ASN A 104 21.58 1.14 2.17
N THR A 105 22.50 2.00 1.79
CA THR A 105 22.25 3.40 1.41
C THR A 105 21.29 3.50 0.23
N GLY A 106 21.50 2.72 -0.83
CA GLY A 106 20.63 2.69 -2.00
C GLY A 106 19.20 2.27 -1.68
N SER A 107 19.01 1.23 -0.86
CA SER A 107 17.67 0.79 -0.44
C SER A 107 16.94 1.85 0.39
N ARG A 108 17.64 2.58 1.26
CA ARG A 108 17.03 3.64 2.09
C ARG A 108 16.67 4.87 1.23
N LEU A 109 17.53 5.27 0.28
CA LEU A 109 17.20 6.33 -0.70
C LEU A 109 15.99 5.93 -1.54
N LEU A 110 15.96 4.69 -2.04
CA LEU A 110 14.85 4.16 -2.82
C LEU A 110 13.53 4.15 -2.02
N ALA A 111 13.56 3.68 -0.78
CA ALA A 111 12.41 3.70 0.11
C ALA A 111 11.93 5.13 0.40
N PHE A 112 12.85 6.08 0.60
CA PHE A 112 12.54 7.48 0.79
C PHE A 112 11.87 8.09 -0.45
N LEU A 113 12.39 7.82 -1.66
CA LEU A 113 11.78 8.27 -2.91
C LEU A 113 10.38 7.65 -3.13
N CYS A 114 10.18 6.39 -2.76
CA CYS A 114 8.85 5.77 -2.80
C CYS A 114 7.85 6.47 -1.87
N LYS A 115 8.25 6.80 -0.63
CA LYS A 115 7.41 7.57 0.29
C LYS A 115 7.12 8.98 -0.26
N LYS A 116 8.11 9.65 -0.85
CA LYS A 116 7.89 10.93 -1.52
C LYS A 116 6.91 10.79 -2.68
N ALA A 117 7.02 9.75 -3.49
CA ALA A 117 6.08 9.44 -4.57
C ALA A 117 4.65 9.21 -4.03
N GLU A 118 4.53 8.47 -2.92
CA GLU A 118 3.24 8.27 -2.22
C GLU A 118 2.66 9.61 -1.78
N SER A 119 3.42 10.49 -1.17
CA SER A 119 2.97 11.82 -0.73
C SER A 119 2.52 12.73 -1.88
N LEU A 120 3.05 12.53 -3.07
CA LEU A 120 2.67 13.27 -4.29
C LEU A 120 1.50 12.68 -5.06
N GLY A 121 0.93 11.58 -4.59
CA GLY A 121 -0.19 10.99 -5.28
C GLY A 121 0.18 10.04 -6.41
N ALA A 122 1.43 9.58 -6.50
CA ALA A 122 1.81 8.63 -7.53
C ALA A 122 1.20 7.25 -7.26
N ARG A 123 0.55 6.65 -8.26
CA ARG A 123 0.02 5.28 -8.17
C ARG A 123 1.10 4.20 -8.22
N MET A 124 2.28 4.56 -8.75
CA MET A 124 3.39 3.63 -8.98
C MET A 124 4.70 4.41 -9.01
N ALA A 125 5.75 3.87 -8.39
CA ALA A 125 7.12 4.29 -8.65
C ALA A 125 7.69 3.44 -9.79
N VAL A 126 8.37 4.06 -10.74
CA VAL A 126 9.02 3.39 -11.87
C VAL A 126 10.46 3.82 -11.99
N LEU A 127 11.28 2.94 -12.50
CA LEU A 127 12.69 3.18 -12.80
C LEU A 127 13.14 2.27 -13.93
N GLU A 128 14.31 2.54 -14.49
CA GLU A 128 14.87 1.71 -15.54
C GLU A 128 16.32 1.35 -15.26
N THR A 129 16.76 0.28 -15.86
CA THR A 129 18.17 -0.13 -15.84
C THR A 129 18.49 -1.09 -16.99
N GLN A 130 19.76 -1.29 -17.26
CA GLN A 130 20.22 -2.27 -18.25
C GLN A 130 20.07 -3.70 -17.75
N SER A 131 19.78 -4.64 -18.65
CA SER A 131 19.64 -6.08 -18.32
C SER A 131 20.92 -6.70 -17.75
N CYS A 132 22.05 -6.07 -17.93
CA CYS A 132 23.33 -6.46 -17.33
C CYS A 132 23.63 -5.75 -16.00
N ASN A 133 22.82 -4.82 -15.52
CA ASN A 133 23.07 -4.17 -14.24
C ASN A 133 22.52 -5.01 -13.07
N ILE A 134 23.17 -6.16 -12.85
CA ILE A 134 22.73 -7.12 -11.82
C ILE A 134 22.71 -6.51 -10.41
N PRO A 135 23.69 -5.68 -9.98
CA PRO A 135 23.62 -5.02 -8.68
C PRO A 135 22.36 -4.14 -8.49
N ALA A 136 22.00 -3.35 -9.51
CA ALA A 136 20.80 -2.51 -9.46
C ALA A 136 19.52 -3.36 -9.46
N LEU A 137 19.41 -4.36 -10.34
CA LEU A 137 18.27 -5.28 -10.40
C LEU A 137 18.03 -5.96 -9.05
N ARG A 138 19.09 -6.49 -8.40
CA ARG A 138 18.98 -7.10 -7.06
C ARG A 138 18.50 -6.10 -6.01
N CYS A 139 19.00 -4.85 -6.06
CA CYS A 139 18.55 -3.79 -5.17
C CYS A 139 17.06 -3.52 -5.37
N TYR A 140 16.60 -3.39 -6.60
CA TYR A 140 15.21 -3.06 -6.92
C TYR A 140 14.25 -4.19 -6.53
N TRP A 141 14.57 -5.45 -6.85
CA TRP A 141 13.76 -6.60 -6.43
C TRP A 141 13.65 -6.72 -4.91
N LYS A 142 14.78 -6.54 -4.20
CA LYS A 142 14.77 -6.54 -2.72
C LYS A 142 13.84 -5.48 -2.14
N ASN A 143 13.61 -4.37 -2.87
CA ASN A 143 12.74 -3.28 -2.44
C ASN A 143 11.32 -3.37 -3.04
N GLY A 144 10.94 -4.51 -3.63
CA GLY A 144 9.58 -4.81 -4.11
C GLY A 144 9.26 -4.20 -5.47
N PHE A 145 10.26 -3.91 -6.30
CA PHE A 145 10.05 -3.57 -7.71
C PHE A 145 10.00 -4.83 -8.55
N GLU A 146 9.15 -4.85 -9.56
CA GLU A 146 8.98 -5.93 -10.53
C GLU A 146 9.21 -5.42 -11.94
N ILE A 147 9.62 -6.28 -12.86
CA ILE A 147 9.77 -5.92 -14.27
C ILE A 147 8.39 -5.70 -14.86
N ILE A 148 8.14 -4.52 -15.43
CA ILE A 148 6.87 -4.12 -16.03
C ILE A 148 6.98 -3.88 -17.54
N GLY A 149 8.19 -3.81 -18.08
CA GLY A 149 8.44 -3.61 -19.50
C GLY A 149 9.90 -3.73 -19.87
N PHE A 150 10.17 -3.67 -21.17
CA PHE A 150 11.51 -3.64 -21.70
C PHE A 150 11.53 -2.95 -23.06
N ASP A 151 12.72 -2.46 -23.46
CA ASP A 151 13.00 -1.95 -24.81
C ASP A 151 14.33 -2.50 -25.28
N MET A 152 14.29 -3.21 -26.39
CA MET A 152 15.45 -3.94 -26.93
C MET A 152 16.47 -3.03 -27.63
N TYR A 153 16.09 -1.79 -27.94
CA TYR A 153 16.88 -0.85 -28.74
C TYR A 153 16.83 0.59 -28.22
N SER A 154 16.63 0.75 -26.92
CA SER A 154 16.44 2.06 -26.27
C SER A 154 17.69 2.95 -26.34
N TYR A 155 18.85 2.39 -26.17
CA TYR A 155 20.11 3.15 -26.15
C TYR A 155 20.82 3.11 -27.53
N SER A 156 20.69 2.00 -28.24
CA SER A 156 21.30 1.81 -29.56
C SER A 156 20.77 0.57 -30.28
N ASN A 157 21.00 0.48 -31.59
CA ASN A 157 20.69 -0.73 -32.36
C ASN A 157 21.56 -1.96 -31.98
N LYS A 158 22.43 -1.83 -30.98
CA LYS A 158 23.33 -2.89 -30.53
C LYS A 158 23.04 -3.37 -29.09
N ASP A 159 21.99 -2.89 -28.46
CA ASP A 159 21.69 -3.15 -27.04
C ASP A 159 21.58 -4.65 -26.77
N VAL A 160 20.86 -5.41 -27.60
CA VAL A 160 20.76 -6.87 -27.48
C VAL A 160 22.14 -7.53 -27.58
N SER A 161 22.94 -7.17 -28.59
CA SER A 161 24.30 -7.77 -28.78
C SER A 161 25.29 -7.37 -27.71
N ARG A 162 25.07 -6.23 -27.05
CA ARG A 162 25.89 -5.74 -25.93
C ARG A 162 25.38 -6.19 -24.56
N GLN A 163 24.26 -6.92 -24.51
CA GLN A 163 23.57 -7.35 -23.30
C GLN A 163 23.09 -6.15 -22.43
N GLU A 164 22.66 -5.08 -23.09
CA GLU A 164 22.27 -3.80 -22.49
C GLU A 164 20.80 -3.46 -22.73
N VAL A 165 19.94 -4.48 -22.91
CA VAL A 165 18.50 -4.28 -23.06
C VAL A 165 17.96 -3.46 -21.89
N ARG A 166 17.20 -2.40 -22.17
CA ARG A 166 16.56 -1.60 -21.14
C ARG A 166 15.43 -2.38 -20.52
N LEU A 167 15.46 -2.52 -19.20
CA LEU A 167 14.37 -3.06 -18.40
C LEU A 167 13.70 -1.94 -17.62
N GLU A 168 12.40 -1.84 -17.70
CA GLU A 168 11.59 -0.95 -16.87
C GLU A 168 11.04 -1.75 -15.69
N LEU A 169 11.25 -1.25 -14.47
CA LEU A 169 10.72 -1.84 -13.26
C LEU A 169 9.74 -0.88 -12.59
N GLY A 170 8.72 -1.46 -11.97
CA GLY A 170 7.69 -0.71 -11.28
C GLY A 170 7.35 -1.31 -9.93
N LYS A 171 6.96 -0.44 -9.01
CA LYS A 171 6.40 -0.80 -7.72
C LYS A 171 5.08 -0.09 -7.57
N ILE A 172 4.00 -0.86 -7.40
CA ILE A 172 2.69 -0.29 -7.04
C ILE A 172 2.83 0.33 -5.65
N LEU A 173 2.46 1.59 -5.55
CA LEU A 173 2.46 2.31 -4.29
C LEU A 173 1.09 2.19 -3.64
N ASN A 174 1.08 1.96 -2.34
CA ASN A 174 -0.16 1.92 -1.58
C ASN A 174 -0.69 3.35 -1.43
N LEU A 175 -1.60 3.73 -2.32
CA LEU A 175 -2.29 5.02 -2.24
C LEU A 175 -3.15 5.14 -0.98
N ASP A 176 -3.46 4.02 -0.35
CA ASP A 176 -4.20 3.97 0.91
C ASP A 176 -3.42 4.53 2.12
N SER A 177 -2.08 4.60 2.04
CA SER A 177 -1.25 5.25 3.06
C SER A 177 -1.19 6.77 2.93
N ARG A 178 -1.69 7.35 1.82
CA ARG A 178 -1.63 8.79 1.54
C ARG A 178 -2.58 9.67 2.35
N HIS A 179 -3.61 9.09 2.88
CA HIS A 179 -4.50 9.84 3.78
C HIS A 179 -3.90 10.04 5.18
N ALA A 180 -2.68 9.54 5.41
CA ALA A 180 -1.98 9.72 6.68
C ALA A 180 -0.91 10.84 6.69
N GLU A 181 -0.48 11.39 5.52
CA GLU A 181 0.66 12.33 5.49
C GLU A 181 0.43 13.67 4.74
N GLU A 182 -0.68 13.86 4.01
CA GLU A 182 -1.03 15.19 3.48
C GLU A 182 -2.05 15.89 4.39
N GLY A 183 -1.52 16.46 5.45
CA GLY A 183 -2.12 17.58 6.14
C GLY A 183 -3.51 17.39 6.68
N GLU A 184 -3.74 16.26 7.37
CA GLU A 184 -4.89 16.07 8.22
C GLU A 184 -4.67 14.80 9.04
N ASP A 185 -4.17 14.97 10.25
CA ASP A 185 -3.90 13.93 11.22
C ASP A 185 -5.20 13.17 11.56
N ILE A 186 -5.59 12.18 10.72
CA ILE A 186 -6.67 11.26 11.08
C ILE A 186 -6.11 10.30 12.12
N ARG A 187 -6.46 10.56 13.35
CA ARG A 187 -6.11 9.70 14.48
C ARG A 187 -7.20 8.65 14.66
N ILE A 188 -6.85 7.38 14.53
CA ILE A 188 -7.74 6.28 14.92
C ILE A 188 -7.43 5.91 16.37
N ARG A 189 -8.47 5.85 17.18
CA ARG A 189 -8.40 5.47 18.58
C ARG A 189 -9.61 4.67 19.00
N GLN A 190 -9.50 3.98 20.13
CA GLN A 190 -10.65 3.36 20.76
C GLN A 190 -11.68 4.43 21.13
N GLU A 191 -12.94 4.11 20.89
CA GLU A 191 -14.10 4.89 21.32
C GLU A 191 -14.17 4.98 22.85
N ARG A 192 -14.60 6.12 23.36
CA ARG A 192 -14.79 6.38 24.78
C ARG A 192 -16.25 6.68 25.06
N PRO A 193 -16.73 6.50 26.31
CA PRO A 193 -18.12 6.85 26.65
C PRO A 193 -18.49 8.31 26.32
N GLU A 194 -17.53 9.23 26.39
CA GLU A 194 -17.74 10.64 26.06
C GLU A 194 -18.02 10.86 24.57
N ASP A 195 -17.59 9.95 23.71
CA ASP A 195 -17.78 10.02 22.25
C ASP A 195 -19.19 9.57 21.82
N TYR A 196 -19.92 8.81 22.66
CA TYR A 196 -21.17 8.14 22.27
C TYR A 196 -22.21 9.08 21.66
N PRO A 197 -22.50 10.29 22.20
CA PRO A 197 -23.44 11.20 21.58
C PRO A 197 -23.03 11.69 20.19
N GLU A 198 -21.72 11.97 20.00
CA GLU A 198 -21.18 12.41 18.71
C GLU A 198 -21.17 11.26 17.71
N VAL A 199 -20.80 10.05 18.13
CA VAL A 199 -20.84 8.84 17.29
C VAL A 199 -22.27 8.52 16.87
N PHE A 200 -23.26 8.65 17.75
CA PHE A 200 -24.68 8.48 17.40
C PHE A 200 -25.08 9.44 16.26
N ALA A 201 -24.76 10.72 16.39
CA ALA A 201 -25.04 11.71 15.36
C ALA A 201 -24.29 11.44 14.05
N LEU A 202 -23.03 11.03 14.14
CA LEU A 202 -22.19 10.67 13.00
C LEU A 202 -22.77 9.48 12.21
N ILE A 203 -23.19 8.42 12.91
CA ILE A 203 -23.81 7.24 12.27
C ILE A 203 -25.07 7.65 11.54
N LYS A 204 -25.96 8.37 12.24
CA LYS A 204 -27.23 8.87 11.67
C LYS A 204 -26.98 9.73 10.41
N GLU A 205 -25.98 10.62 10.44
CA GLU A 205 -25.60 11.44 9.28
C GLU A 205 -25.06 10.57 8.14
N ALA A 206 -24.15 9.63 8.45
CA ALA A 206 -23.50 8.77 7.46
C ALA A 206 -24.48 7.89 6.69
N PHE A 207 -25.52 7.39 7.35
CA PHE A 207 -26.53 6.52 6.76
C PHE A 207 -27.74 7.26 6.19
N SER A 208 -27.89 8.58 6.42
CA SER A 208 -29.04 9.38 5.94
C SER A 208 -29.24 9.35 4.42
N THR A 209 -28.19 9.01 3.65
CA THR A 209 -28.21 8.94 2.18
C THR A 209 -27.82 7.56 1.65
N ALA A 210 -27.69 6.55 2.50
CA ALA A 210 -27.29 5.21 2.08
C ALA A 210 -28.48 4.44 1.50
N GLU A 211 -28.30 3.79 0.37
CA GLU A 211 -29.35 3.15 -0.44
C GLU A 211 -30.01 1.95 0.27
N HIS A 212 -29.36 1.35 1.27
CA HIS A 212 -29.80 0.15 1.99
C HIS A 212 -29.84 0.37 3.52
N ALA A 213 -29.88 1.62 3.98
CA ALA A 213 -30.04 1.93 5.40
C ALA A 213 -31.50 1.80 5.83
N ASP A 214 -31.73 1.22 7.01
CA ASP A 214 -33.06 1.20 7.63
C ASP A 214 -33.28 2.40 8.56
N GLY A 215 -32.21 3.16 8.83
CA GLY A 215 -32.24 4.37 9.66
C GLY A 215 -32.16 4.09 11.17
N THR A 216 -31.83 2.85 11.56
CA THR A 216 -31.69 2.41 12.95
C THR A 216 -30.27 2.00 13.34
N GLU A 217 -29.27 2.25 12.47
CA GLU A 217 -27.89 1.83 12.69
C GLU A 217 -27.24 2.47 13.92
N GLN A 218 -27.67 3.69 14.28
CA GLN A 218 -27.19 4.38 15.48
C GLN A 218 -27.77 3.75 16.75
N GLU A 219 -29.04 3.34 16.75
CA GLU A 219 -29.71 2.62 17.87
C GLU A 219 -29.10 1.23 18.03
N LEU A 220 -28.86 0.50 16.91
CA LEU A 220 -28.17 -0.79 16.92
C LEU A 220 -26.80 -0.66 17.61
N THR A 221 -26.05 0.40 17.30
CA THR A 221 -24.74 0.63 17.94
C THR A 221 -24.86 0.82 19.46
N GLU A 222 -25.86 1.55 19.94
CA GLU A 222 -26.14 1.72 21.38
C GLU A 222 -26.47 0.40 22.06
N ASP A 223 -27.25 -0.45 21.42
CA ASP A 223 -27.64 -1.74 21.97
C ASP A 223 -26.49 -2.74 21.96
N LEU A 224 -25.69 -2.76 20.88
CA LEU A 224 -24.47 -3.57 20.80
C LEU A 224 -23.45 -3.21 21.88
N ARG A 225 -23.31 -1.93 22.26
CA ARG A 225 -22.42 -1.52 23.37
C ARG A 225 -22.84 -2.09 24.73
N LYS A 226 -24.13 -2.39 24.90
CA LYS A 226 -24.68 -3.01 26.13
C LYS A 226 -24.64 -4.53 26.07
N SER A 227 -24.43 -5.08 24.89
CA SER A 227 -24.42 -6.51 24.64
C SER A 227 -23.24 -7.23 25.29
N ARG A 228 -23.40 -8.52 25.61
CA ARG A 228 -22.30 -9.41 26.02
C ARG A 228 -21.30 -9.66 24.88
N SER A 229 -21.71 -9.37 23.64
CA SER A 229 -20.87 -9.54 22.44
C SER A 229 -19.99 -8.33 22.16
N PHE A 230 -20.12 -7.24 22.91
CA PHE A 230 -19.32 -6.04 22.77
C PHE A 230 -17.84 -6.32 23.07
N VAL A 231 -16.97 -5.75 22.23
CA VAL A 231 -15.51 -5.79 22.39
C VAL A 231 -15.04 -4.34 22.38
N PRO A 232 -14.84 -3.70 23.55
CA PRO A 232 -14.52 -2.28 23.64
C PRO A 232 -13.30 -1.87 22.81
N GLU A 233 -12.30 -2.71 22.72
CA GLU A 233 -11.06 -2.48 21.95
C GLU A 233 -11.31 -2.43 20.44
N LEU A 234 -12.46 -2.94 19.99
CA LEU A 234 -12.86 -3.00 18.58
C LEU A 234 -14.01 -2.04 18.24
N SER A 235 -14.32 -1.11 19.12
CA SER A 235 -15.11 0.08 18.84
C SER A 235 -14.15 1.25 18.65
N LEU A 236 -13.98 1.70 17.39
CA LEU A 236 -12.97 2.67 17.02
C LEU A 236 -13.59 3.91 16.38
N VAL A 237 -12.99 5.05 16.68
CA VAL A 237 -13.31 6.34 16.04
C VAL A 237 -12.14 6.85 15.24
N ALA A 238 -12.43 7.50 14.12
CA ALA A 238 -11.49 8.30 13.37
C ALA A 238 -11.73 9.77 13.72
N GLU A 239 -10.72 10.42 14.27
CA GLU A 239 -10.74 11.81 14.72
C GLU A 239 -9.79 12.65 13.84
N ARG A 240 -10.24 13.85 13.49
CA ARG A 240 -9.45 14.84 12.76
C ARG A 240 -9.67 16.21 13.36
N GLU A 241 -8.60 16.91 13.77
CA GLU A 241 -8.67 18.25 14.36
C GLU A 241 -9.67 18.37 15.54
N GLY A 242 -9.87 17.26 16.27
CA GLY A 242 -10.82 17.19 17.38
C GLY A 242 -12.24 16.86 16.97
N GLU A 243 -12.55 16.67 15.68
CA GLU A 243 -13.85 16.24 15.16
C GLU A 243 -13.85 14.74 14.90
N LEU A 244 -14.91 14.03 15.30
CA LEU A 244 -15.12 12.64 14.91
C LEU A 244 -15.67 12.58 13.49
N ILE A 245 -14.94 11.92 12.58
CA ILE A 245 -15.24 11.85 11.14
C ILE A 245 -15.62 10.45 10.67
N GLY A 246 -15.40 9.42 11.51
CA GLY A 246 -15.76 8.03 11.21
C GLY A 246 -15.81 7.18 12.45
N HIS A 247 -16.54 6.07 12.35
CA HIS A 247 -16.70 5.07 13.42
C HIS A 247 -16.78 3.67 12.81
N ILE A 248 -16.25 2.67 13.51
CA ILE A 248 -16.40 1.25 13.19
C ILE A 248 -16.59 0.46 14.48
N LEU A 249 -17.45 -0.55 14.41
CA LEU A 249 -17.69 -1.48 15.49
C LEU A 249 -17.56 -2.92 15.00
N PHE A 250 -16.85 -3.74 15.77
CA PHE A 250 -16.86 -5.19 15.62
C PHE A 250 -17.36 -5.82 16.91
N THR A 251 -18.27 -6.77 16.77
CA THR A 251 -18.82 -7.53 17.89
C THR A 251 -18.58 -9.02 17.71
N ARG A 252 -18.65 -9.80 18.79
CA ARG A 252 -18.54 -11.25 18.70
C ARG A 252 -19.80 -11.84 18.08
N ALA A 253 -19.58 -12.73 17.11
CA ALA A 253 -20.59 -13.60 16.54
C ALA A 253 -20.05 -15.04 16.53
N LYS A 254 -20.83 -16.02 16.07
CA LYS A 254 -20.38 -17.39 15.91
C LYS A 254 -20.64 -17.90 14.52
N VAL A 255 -19.77 -18.82 14.06
CA VAL A 255 -20.01 -19.69 12.91
C VAL A 255 -19.83 -21.13 13.40
N GLY A 256 -20.92 -21.89 13.50
CA GLY A 256 -20.91 -23.12 14.28
C GLY A 256 -20.43 -22.87 15.72
N ASP A 257 -19.41 -23.59 16.16
CA ASP A 257 -18.84 -23.43 17.53
C ASP A 257 -17.71 -22.39 17.60
N ARG A 258 -17.30 -21.78 16.47
CA ARG A 258 -16.19 -20.84 16.42
C ARG A 258 -16.66 -19.39 16.64
N THR A 259 -15.96 -18.70 17.53
CA THR A 259 -16.15 -17.25 17.69
C THR A 259 -15.46 -16.50 16.55
N VAL A 260 -16.21 -15.63 15.92
CA VAL A 260 -15.77 -14.73 14.85
C VAL A 260 -16.18 -13.29 15.19
N LEU A 261 -15.77 -12.32 14.41
CA LEU A 261 -16.21 -10.94 14.53
C LEU A 261 -17.26 -10.63 13.45
N ALA A 262 -18.29 -9.89 13.82
CA ALA A 262 -19.21 -9.24 12.91
C ALA A 262 -18.90 -7.73 12.89
N LEU A 263 -18.65 -7.19 11.69
CA LEU A 263 -18.44 -5.77 11.46
C LEU A 263 -19.79 -5.12 11.18
N ALA A 264 -20.28 -4.29 12.10
CA ALA A 264 -21.46 -3.43 11.93
C ALA A 264 -21.59 -2.43 13.09
N PRO A 265 -21.76 -1.12 12.78
CA PRO A 265 -21.64 -0.50 11.46
C PRO A 265 -20.22 -0.03 11.14
N LEU A 266 -19.98 0.31 9.87
CA LEU A 266 -18.89 1.18 9.43
C LEU A 266 -19.51 2.49 8.93
N SER A 267 -19.18 3.59 9.56
CA SER A 267 -19.75 4.91 9.29
C SER A 267 -18.65 5.94 9.02
N VAL A 268 -18.85 6.77 8.02
CA VAL A 268 -17.96 7.91 7.70
C VAL A 268 -18.83 9.08 7.31
N LYS A 269 -18.61 10.25 7.94
CA LYS A 269 -19.35 11.49 7.59
C LYS A 269 -19.28 11.74 6.09
N PRO A 270 -20.38 12.16 5.42
CA PRO A 270 -20.43 12.34 3.96
C PRO A 270 -19.27 13.19 3.40
N ALA A 271 -18.90 14.26 4.11
CA ALA A 271 -17.81 15.14 3.72
C ALA A 271 -16.42 14.44 3.66
N TYR A 272 -16.27 13.30 4.38
CA TYR A 272 -15.02 12.55 4.50
C TYR A 272 -15.07 11.17 3.83
N GLN A 273 -16.18 10.83 3.16
CA GLN A 273 -16.28 9.60 2.38
C GLN A 273 -15.37 9.61 1.16
N ARG A 274 -14.97 8.42 0.69
CA ARG A 274 -14.04 8.20 -0.44
C ARG A 274 -12.64 8.81 -0.26
N LYS A 275 -12.31 9.24 0.98
CA LYS A 275 -11.00 9.77 1.37
C LYS A 275 -10.17 8.78 2.19
N GLY A 276 -10.51 7.49 2.20
CA GLY A 276 -9.76 6.42 2.85
C GLY A 276 -10.08 6.18 4.33
N VAL A 277 -10.90 7.01 4.99
CA VAL A 277 -11.25 6.91 6.43
C VAL A 277 -11.79 5.52 6.79
N GLY A 278 -12.77 5.00 6.04
CA GLY A 278 -13.34 3.67 6.27
C GLY A 278 -12.31 2.54 6.11
N THR A 279 -11.46 2.62 5.10
CA THR A 279 -10.37 1.65 4.88
C THR A 279 -9.37 1.66 6.04
N ALA A 280 -9.02 2.84 6.56
CA ALA A 280 -8.13 2.98 7.69
C ALA A 280 -8.73 2.38 8.97
N LEU A 281 -10.02 2.63 9.25
CA LEU A 281 -10.76 2.03 10.36
C LEU A 281 -10.79 0.51 10.28
N ILE A 282 -11.08 -0.08 9.11
CA ILE A 282 -11.09 -1.54 8.92
C ILE A 282 -9.69 -2.12 9.17
N LYS A 283 -8.64 -1.53 8.60
CA LYS A 283 -7.25 -2.01 8.75
C LYS A 283 -6.81 -2.00 10.21
N GLU A 284 -7.12 -0.92 10.94
CA GLU A 284 -6.79 -0.83 12.37
C GLU A 284 -7.62 -1.81 13.20
N GLY A 285 -8.92 -1.93 12.94
CA GLY A 285 -9.75 -2.95 13.57
C GLY A 285 -9.26 -4.37 13.34
N HIS A 286 -8.85 -4.71 12.10
CA HIS A 286 -8.25 -6.00 11.79
C HIS A 286 -6.90 -6.23 12.51
N ARG A 287 -6.08 -5.16 12.68
CA ARG A 287 -4.82 -5.24 13.43
C ARG A 287 -5.09 -5.60 14.89
N ILE A 288 -5.99 -4.85 15.54
CA ILE A 288 -6.37 -5.08 16.94
C ILE A 288 -7.04 -6.45 17.11
N ALA A 289 -7.93 -6.83 16.18
CA ALA A 289 -8.59 -8.13 16.20
C ALA A 289 -7.59 -9.30 16.19
N ARG A 290 -6.53 -9.21 15.37
CA ARG A 290 -5.44 -10.21 15.36
C ARG A 290 -4.70 -10.27 16.69
N GLU A 291 -4.40 -9.14 17.30
CA GLU A 291 -3.73 -9.06 18.61
C GLU A 291 -4.59 -9.64 19.73
N LEU A 292 -5.92 -9.48 19.64
CA LEU A 292 -6.88 -10.09 20.56
C LEU A 292 -7.14 -11.58 20.26
N GLY A 293 -6.54 -12.15 19.22
CA GLY A 293 -6.62 -13.57 18.88
C GLY A 293 -7.79 -13.95 17.98
N TYR A 294 -8.57 -12.99 17.46
CA TYR A 294 -9.64 -13.28 16.51
C TYR A 294 -9.07 -13.69 15.15
N ALA A 295 -9.66 -14.73 14.56
CA ALA A 295 -9.17 -15.33 13.34
C ALA A 295 -9.99 -14.95 12.09
N TRP A 296 -11.25 -14.53 12.28
CA TRP A 296 -12.18 -14.22 11.20
C TRP A 296 -13.05 -13.00 11.50
N SER A 297 -13.37 -12.25 10.44
CA SER A 297 -14.33 -11.15 10.46
C SER A 297 -15.37 -11.32 9.37
N LEU A 298 -16.64 -11.11 9.70
CA LEU A 298 -17.77 -11.15 8.78
C LEU A 298 -18.27 -9.74 8.53
N VAL A 299 -18.87 -9.52 7.36
CA VAL A 299 -19.56 -8.27 7.01
C VAL A 299 -20.69 -8.55 6.02
N LEU A 300 -21.79 -7.83 6.15
CA LEU A 300 -22.80 -7.66 5.11
C LEU A 300 -22.61 -6.27 4.51
N GLY A 301 -22.19 -6.17 3.25
CA GLY A 301 -21.91 -4.87 2.64
C GLY A 301 -21.48 -4.95 1.18
N SER A 302 -20.95 -3.85 0.65
CA SER A 302 -20.65 -3.71 -0.78
C SER A 302 -19.60 -4.72 -1.29
N GLU A 303 -19.98 -5.51 -2.27
CA GLU A 303 -19.16 -6.50 -2.98
C GLU A 303 -18.01 -5.87 -3.78
N THR A 304 -18.04 -4.55 -3.96
CA THR A 304 -16.95 -3.80 -4.64
C THR A 304 -15.98 -3.11 -3.66
N TYR A 305 -16.38 -2.95 -2.41
CA TYR A 305 -15.59 -2.24 -1.40
C TYR A 305 -14.80 -3.19 -0.49
N TYR A 306 -15.45 -4.13 0.16
CA TYR A 306 -14.83 -5.00 1.17
C TYR A 306 -13.77 -5.98 0.64
N PRO A 307 -13.83 -6.49 -0.62
CA PRO A 307 -12.77 -7.36 -1.16
C PRO A 307 -11.38 -6.70 -1.17
N ARG A 308 -11.31 -5.37 -1.23
CA ARG A 308 -10.03 -4.63 -1.16
C ARG A 308 -9.33 -4.75 0.20
N MET A 309 -10.04 -5.18 1.24
CA MET A 309 -9.53 -5.42 2.59
C MET A 309 -9.45 -6.92 2.95
N GLY A 310 -9.49 -7.79 1.94
CA GLY A 310 -9.32 -9.24 2.11
C GLY A 310 -10.61 -10.00 2.42
N TYR A 311 -11.78 -9.39 2.28
CA TYR A 311 -13.06 -10.08 2.37
C TYR A 311 -13.34 -10.81 1.06
N GLN A 312 -13.89 -12.02 1.17
CA GLN A 312 -14.39 -12.85 0.07
C GLN A 312 -15.77 -13.37 0.43
N ARG A 313 -16.51 -13.90 -0.53
CA ARG A 313 -17.86 -14.42 -0.27
C ARG A 313 -17.84 -15.46 0.85
N ALA A 314 -18.78 -15.37 1.75
CA ALA A 314 -18.84 -16.21 2.94
C ALA A 314 -19.13 -17.69 2.59
N ASP A 315 -19.89 -17.96 1.53
CA ASP A 315 -20.18 -19.30 1.04
C ASP A 315 -18.93 -20.00 0.47
N GLU A 316 -17.99 -19.26 -0.11
CA GLU A 316 -16.72 -19.80 -0.62
C GLU A 316 -15.79 -20.30 0.49
N VAL A 317 -16.01 -19.88 1.72
CA VAL A 317 -15.23 -20.30 2.90
C VAL A 317 -16.00 -21.19 3.86
N GLY A 318 -17.11 -21.77 3.40
CA GLY A 318 -17.88 -22.77 4.15
C GLY A 318 -18.96 -22.20 5.10
N ILE A 319 -19.25 -20.91 5.04
CA ILE A 319 -20.27 -20.26 5.89
C ILE A 319 -21.61 -20.29 5.16
N THR A 320 -22.64 -20.78 5.84
CA THR A 320 -24.01 -20.74 5.32
C THR A 320 -24.51 -19.31 5.30
N VAL A 321 -24.91 -18.83 4.13
CA VAL A 321 -25.52 -17.49 3.99
C VAL A 321 -26.88 -17.49 4.68
N PRO A 322 -27.16 -16.55 5.59
CA PRO A 322 -28.47 -16.44 6.22
C PRO A 322 -29.57 -16.17 5.21
N GLU A 323 -30.78 -16.68 5.50
CA GLU A 323 -31.95 -16.42 4.66
C GLU A 323 -32.23 -14.91 4.57
N GLY A 324 -32.44 -14.42 3.36
CA GLY A 324 -32.66 -13.00 3.09
C GLY A 324 -31.39 -12.18 2.84
N PHE A 325 -30.19 -12.72 3.05
CA PHE A 325 -28.95 -12.01 2.73
C PHE A 325 -28.53 -12.26 1.27
N PRO A 326 -28.19 -11.21 0.50
CA PRO A 326 -27.58 -11.42 -0.80
C PRO A 326 -26.19 -12.09 -0.64
N ALA A 327 -25.97 -13.22 -1.32
CA ALA A 327 -24.75 -14.00 -1.13
C ALA A 327 -23.48 -13.24 -1.55
N GLU A 328 -23.58 -12.38 -2.54
CA GLU A 328 -22.49 -11.51 -3.01
C GLU A 328 -22.10 -10.42 -2.01
N ASN A 329 -23.00 -10.02 -1.14
CA ASN A 329 -22.78 -8.97 -0.15
C ASN A 329 -22.41 -9.53 1.23
N PHE A 330 -22.63 -10.83 1.46
CA PHE A 330 -22.25 -11.48 2.71
C PHE A 330 -20.85 -12.08 2.58
N MET A 331 -19.90 -11.50 3.31
CA MET A 331 -18.49 -11.75 3.11
C MET A 331 -17.75 -12.06 4.41
N ALA A 332 -16.62 -12.77 4.29
CA ALA A 332 -15.74 -13.13 5.38
C ALA A 332 -14.27 -12.80 5.05
N ALA A 333 -13.54 -12.29 6.01
CA ALA A 333 -12.09 -12.06 5.91
C ALA A 333 -11.33 -12.96 6.90
N LYS A 334 -10.34 -13.67 6.40
CA LYS A 334 -9.38 -14.42 7.21
C LYS A 334 -8.36 -13.44 7.77
N LEU A 335 -8.32 -13.28 9.10
CA LEU A 335 -7.44 -12.31 9.76
C LEU A 335 -6.06 -12.89 10.12
N ARG A 336 -5.95 -14.23 10.27
CA ARG A 336 -4.71 -14.91 10.69
C ARG A 336 -4.45 -16.09 9.75
N GLU A 337 -3.19 -16.32 9.40
CA GLU A 337 -2.80 -17.44 8.52
C GLU A 337 -3.13 -18.80 9.11
N ASP A 338 -3.02 -18.94 10.46
CA ASP A 338 -3.33 -20.15 11.22
C ASP A 338 -4.84 -20.32 11.52
N ALA A 339 -5.69 -19.44 11.01
CA ALA A 339 -7.13 -19.58 11.15
C ALA A 339 -7.61 -20.87 10.45
N GLY A 340 -8.16 -21.79 11.23
CA GLY A 340 -8.77 -23.01 10.68
C GLY A 340 -9.98 -22.67 9.79
N GLU A 341 -10.44 -23.66 9.04
CA GLU A 341 -11.62 -23.54 8.20
C GLU A 341 -12.88 -23.24 9.01
N LEU A 342 -13.80 -22.48 8.43
CA LEU A 342 -15.13 -22.24 8.98
C LEU A 342 -16.13 -23.17 8.30
N SER A 343 -17.16 -23.60 9.03
CA SER A 343 -18.28 -24.35 8.47
C SER A 343 -19.53 -24.15 9.34
N GLY A 344 -20.64 -23.89 8.69
CA GLY A 344 -21.96 -23.82 9.33
C GLY A 344 -22.62 -22.45 9.23
N ALA A 345 -23.77 -22.34 9.94
CA ALA A 345 -24.54 -21.13 10.00
C ALA A 345 -23.91 -20.08 10.92
N VAL A 346 -24.12 -18.82 10.60
CA VAL A 346 -23.76 -17.70 11.49
C VAL A 346 -24.82 -17.52 12.54
N THR A 347 -24.39 -17.21 13.77
CA THR A 347 -25.26 -16.77 14.87
C THR A 347 -24.79 -15.41 15.30
N TYR A 348 -25.60 -14.41 15.03
CA TYR A 348 -25.39 -13.03 15.47
C TYR A 348 -25.84 -12.81 16.92
N PRO A 349 -25.34 -11.77 17.61
CA PRO A 349 -25.97 -11.24 18.82
C PRO A 349 -27.47 -10.92 18.60
N GLU A 350 -28.27 -11.08 19.64
CA GLU A 350 -29.73 -10.87 19.58
C GLU A 350 -30.07 -9.42 19.11
N GLU A 351 -29.23 -8.48 19.42
CA GLU A 351 -29.38 -7.06 19.10
C GLU A 351 -29.41 -6.80 17.57
N PHE A 352 -28.88 -7.69 16.76
CA PHE A 352 -28.98 -7.57 15.29
C PHE A 352 -30.38 -7.86 14.75
N GLY A 353 -31.25 -8.53 15.52
CA GLY A 353 -32.60 -8.83 15.10
C GLY A 353 -32.74 -9.82 13.93
N VAL A 354 -31.72 -10.60 13.67
CA VAL A 354 -31.60 -11.57 12.55
C VAL A 354 -31.34 -12.98 13.05
#